data_28786fddf366e8fce99d90a6e9eece0d
#
_entry.id   28786fddf366e8fce99d90a6e9eece0d
#
_cell.length_a   1.000
_cell.length_b   1.000
_cell.length_c   1.000
_cell.angle_alpha   90.00
_cell.angle_beta   90.00
_cell.angle_gamma   90.00
#
_symmetry.space_group_name_H-M   'P 1'
#
loop_
_entity.id
_entity.type
_entity.pdbx_description
1 polymer ?
#
loop_
_entity_poly.entity_id
_entity_poly.type
_entity_poly.pdbx_seq_one_letter_code
_entity_poly.pdbx_strand_id
1 'polypeptide(L)'
;MKPHKILSILTAIVLFISFFSNTCLAISIPDEKELGKKFIEQVNKSRMLLHDPIANHMVNTVGRHLLSFLPPQAFDYSFYIVDDDVFNAFASPGANIFAYRGLITSLDSIDELAGIIGHEIAHAASRHVSESIDRSKYISIGSLAGMLAGILVGTKSDGHAAGTLIKGSLALGQTAMLAFTRENETEADEKGIMFLKESCFTPEGLLAGLMKIKASDYRGVENIPDYVKTHPGTGSRIAHVETILSEYDPPKTKPSCKEDFRFEMVKYRLIGLYGTVEPAQTELTRLLEKDPGNAALHYGMGLLYERKFRKEEALAHLKKALAINVFDPMILLELGRIYQENGEAQKALDVLKAVESEPVLGVMARFHQASAYLDLKDIDRAETLFNSVIQEAAPAYPTAYYNLANIMSIRNKPDLSHYYLGLFYFETGAIKTAMTHLTKALETLSDTDKFNHAKELVTKLEKEDREERAEQERKERNSRKKI
;
A
#
# COMPACT_ATOMS: atom_id res chain seq x y z
N MET A 1 32.18 -8.72 -62.64
CA MET A 1 31.52 -7.56 -61.97
C MET A 1 32.54 -6.51 -61.65
N LYS A 2 32.31 -5.24 -61.96
CA LYS A 2 33.28 -4.18 -61.64
C LYS A 2 33.39 -3.99 -60.12
N PRO A 3 34.59 -3.82 -59.54
CA PRO A 3 34.83 -3.76 -58.09
C PRO A 3 33.97 -2.71 -57.35
N HIS A 4 33.57 -1.63 -58.02
CA HIS A 4 32.69 -0.60 -57.44
C HIS A 4 31.25 -1.08 -57.17
N LYS A 5 30.72 -2.12 -57.88
CA LYS A 5 29.40 -2.68 -57.61
C LYS A 5 29.41 -3.61 -56.39
N ILE A 6 30.53 -4.27 -56.14
CA ILE A 6 30.68 -5.14 -54.93
C ILE A 6 30.80 -4.27 -53.67
N LEU A 7 31.54 -3.16 -53.76
CA LEU A 7 31.71 -2.22 -52.65
C LEU A 7 30.38 -1.52 -52.28
N SER A 8 29.55 -1.13 -53.27
CA SER A 8 28.24 -0.51 -52.97
C SER A 8 27.22 -1.49 -52.44
N ILE A 9 27.28 -2.78 -52.80
CA ILE A 9 26.44 -3.82 -52.22
C ILE A 9 26.87 -4.14 -50.80
N LEU A 10 28.18 -4.20 -50.48
CA LEU A 10 28.70 -4.37 -49.15
C LEU A 10 28.35 -3.19 -48.22
N THR A 11 28.46 -1.95 -48.69
CA THR A 11 28.04 -0.78 -47.93
C THR A 11 26.52 -0.75 -47.67
N ALA A 12 25.70 -1.13 -48.65
CA ALA A 12 24.25 -1.23 -48.49
C ALA A 12 23.87 -2.34 -47.49
N ILE A 13 24.56 -3.48 -47.49
CA ILE A 13 24.35 -4.58 -46.51
C ILE A 13 24.79 -4.15 -45.11
N VAL A 14 25.92 -3.48 -44.95
CA VAL A 14 26.38 -2.94 -43.65
C VAL A 14 25.45 -1.86 -43.13
N LEU A 15 24.94 -0.96 -43.96
CA LEU A 15 23.90 0.01 -43.60
C LEU A 15 22.57 -0.67 -43.24
N PHE A 16 22.18 -1.70 -43.97
CA PHE A 16 20.95 -2.47 -43.68
C PHE A 16 21.06 -3.26 -42.37
N ILE A 17 22.24 -3.86 -42.11
CA ILE A 17 22.49 -4.55 -40.80
C ILE A 17 22.58 -3.56 -39.66
N SER A 18 23.10 -2.34 -39.85
CA SER A 18 23.10 -1.32 -38.78
C SER A 18 21.72 -0.73 -38.50
N PHE A 19 20.76 -0.79 -39.42
CA PHE A 19 19.37 -0.41 -39.16
C PHE A 19 18.58 -1.46 -38.39
N PHE A 20 19.00 -2.74 -38.40
CA PHE A 20 18.36 -3.80 -37.64
C PHE A 20 19.03 -4.09 -36.29
N SER A 21 20.09 -3.38 -35.94
CA SER A 21 20.91 -3.71 -34.73
C SER A 21 20.48 -3.04 -33.45
N ASN A 22 19.34 -2.35 -33.39
CA ASN A 22 18.85 -1.77 -32.14
C ASN A 22 17.32 -1.91 -31.95
N THR A 23 16.78 -3.08 -32.15
CA THR A 23 15.55 -3.41 -31.45
C THR A 23 15.97 -3.79 -30.02
N CYS A 24 16.13 -2.79 -29.16
CA CYS A 24 16.00 -3.01 -27.73
C CYS A 24 14.58 -3.57 -27.54
N LEU A 25 14.48 -4.88 -27.30
CA LEU A 25 13.20 -5.54 -27.05
C LEU A 25 12.79 -5.19 -25.62
N ALA A 26 12.36 -3.94 -25.42
CA ALA A 26 11.73 -3.54 -24.17
C ALA A 26 10.52 -4.47 -23.92
N ILE A 27 10.37 -4.94 -22.68
CA ILE A 27 9.20 -5.72 -22.29
C ILE A 27 7.93 -5.01 -22.79
N SER A 28 7.02 -5.74 -23.44
CA SER A 28 5.81 -5.13 -24.00
C SER A 28 4.89 -4.63 -22.88
N ILE A 29 4.04 -3.61 -23.17
CA ILE A 29 3.05 -3.12 -22.19
C ILE A 29 2.13 -4.24 -21.67
N PRO A 30 1.60 -5.16 -22.52
CA PRO A 30 0.83 -6.30 -22.02
C PRO A 30 1.62 -7.22 -21.09
N ASP A 31 2.88 -7.53 -21.41
CA ASP A 31 3.72 -8.38 -20.58
C ASP A 31 4.06 -7.70 -19.23
N GLU A 32 4.29 -6.39 -19.24
CA GLU A 32 4.52 -5.60 -18.05
C GLU A 32 3.29 -5.57 -17.12
N LYS A 33 2.07 -5.43 -17.69
CA LYS A 33 0.81 -5.53 -16.96
C LYS A 33 0.64 -6.91 -16.31
N GLU A 34 0.93 -7.97 -17.05
CA GLU A 34 0.85 -9.34 -16.53
C GLU A 34 1.89 -9.59 -15.42
N LEU A 35 3.11 -9.05 -15.58
CA LEU A 35 4.14 -9.12 -14.55
C LEU A 35 3.72 -8.38 -13.29
N GLY A 36 3.17 -7.16 -13.44
CA GLY A 36 2.66 -6.35 -12.33
C GLY A 36 1.54 -7.08 -11.58
N LYS A 37 0.60 -7.69 -12.29
CA LYS A 37 -0.47 -8.49 -11.68
C LYS A 37 0.08 -9.65 -10.85
N LYS A 38 1.00 -10.44 -11.40
CA LYS A 38 1.64 -11.56 -10.69
C LYS A 38 2.43 -11.08 -9.47
N PHE A 39 3.08 -9.93 -9.59
CA PHE A 39 3.80 -9.32 -8.48
C PHE A 39 2.84 -8.95 -7.33
N ILE A 40 1.73 -8.25 -7.62
CA ILE A 40 0.72 -7.91 -6.61
C ILE A 40 0.10 -9.16 -5.97
N GLU A 41 -0.16 -10.22 -6.73
CA GLU A 41 -0.64 -11.49 -6.18
C GLU A 41 0.34 -12.09 -5.14
N GLN A 42 1.64 -11.99 -5.39
CA GLN A 42 2.66 -12.46 -4.43
C GLN A 42 2.76 -11.53 -3.21
N VAL A 43 2.71 -10.21 -3.41
CA VAL A 43 2.71 -9.22 -2.32
C VAL A 43 1.51 -9.42 -1.40
N ASN A 44 0.31 -9.62 -1.95
CA ASN A 44 -0.90 -9.89 -1.17
C ASN A 44 -0.79 -11.19 -0.34
N LYS A 45 -0.21 -12.25 -0.93
CA LYS A 45 0.04 -13.51 -0.21
C LYS A 45 1.04 -13.35 0.95
N SER A 46 1.98 -12.42 0.85
CA SER A 46 2.99 -12.16 1.89
C SER A 46 2.46 -11.40 3.10
N ARG A 47 1.26 -10.82 3.02
CA ARG A 47 0.64 -9.99 4.07
C ARG A 47 1.50 -8.80 4.51
N MET A 48 2.26 -8.22 3.59
CA MET A 48 3.13 -7.08 3.86
C MET A 48 2.44 -5.74 3.71
N LEU A 49 1.27 -5.69 3.08
CA LEU A 49 0.55 -4.45 2.87
C LEU A 49 -0.16 -4.01 4.16
N LEU A 50 -0.04 -2.72 4.44
CA LEU A 50 -0.79 -2.08 5.50
C LEU A 50 -2.23 -1.83 5.06
N HIS A 51 -3.18 -2.39 5.78
CA HIS A 51 -4.61 -2.22 5.51
C HIS A 51 -5.24 -1.18 6.46
N ASP A 52 -4.65 0.03 6.53
CA ASP A 52 -5.27 1.17 7.22
C ASP A 52 -6.05 2.03 6.20
N PRO A 53 -7.40 2.07 6.29
CA PRO A 53 -8.21 2.76 5.27
C PRO A 53 -7.88 4.25 5.17
N ILE A 54 -7.55 4.90 6.28
CA ILE A 54 -7.27 6.34 6.35
C ILE A 54 -5.92 6.66 5.68
N ALA A 55 -4.87 5.93 6.06
CA ALA A 55 -3.55 6.13 5.48
C ALA A 55 -3.51 5.76 3.99
N ASN A 56 -4.15 4.64 3.61
CA ASN A 56 -4.26 4.25 2.21
C ASN A 56 -5.05 5.27 1.38
N HIS A 57 -6.11 5.85 1.93
CA HIS A 57 -6.86 6.92 1.27
C HIS A 57 -5.96 8.13 1.02
N MET A 58 -5.21 8.58 2.03
CA MET A 58 -4.28 9.72 1.89
C MET A 58 -3.27 9.50 0.78
N VAL A 59 -2.55 8.36 0.79
CA VAL A 59 -1.54 8.05 -0.22
C VAL A 59 -2.14 7.96 -1.62
N ASN A 60 -3.30 7.30 -1.76
CA ASN A 60 -4.02 7.21 -3.04
C ASN A 60 -4.49 8.59 -3.53
N THR A 61 -4.98 9.45 -2.64
CA THR A 61 -5.42 10.80 -3.01
C THR A 61 -4.26 11.66 -3.50
N VAL A 62 -3.11 11.61 -2.80
CA VAL A 62 -1.86 12.27 -3.26
C VAL A 62 -1.46 11.78 -4.64
N GLY A 63 -1.36 10.46 -4.81
CA GLY A 63 -0.95 9.88 -6.09
C GLY A 63 -1.90 10.21 -7.24
N ARG A 64 -3.21 10.08 -7.03
CA ARG A 64 -4.24 10.42 -8.05
C ARG A 64 -4.24 11.91 -8.38
N HIS A 65 -4.02 12.78 -7.39
CA HIS A 65 -3.92 14.21 -7.63
C HIS A 65 -2.72 14.51 -8.54
N LEU A 66 -1.55 13.95 -8.27
CA LEU A 66 -0.38 14.11 -9.12
C LEU A 66 -0.61 13.56 -10.54
N LEU A 67 -1.24 12.38 -10.66
CA LEU A 67 -1.57 11.77 -11.96
C LEU A 67 -2.52 12.64 -12.80
N SER A 68 -3.36 13.47 -12.20
CA SER A 68 -4.29 14.34 -12.94
C SER A 68 -3.60 15.39 -13.80
N PHE A 69 -2.32 15.64 -13.58
CA PHE A 69 -1.49 16.57 -14.35
C PHE A 69 -0.63 15.86 -15.44
N LEU A 70 -0.72 14.52 -15.51
CA LEU A 70 -0.02 13.76 -16.54
C LEU A 70 -0.90 13.56 -17.78
N PRO A 71 -0.30 13.47 -18.98
CA PRO A 71 -1.01 13.01 -20.15
C PRO A 71 -1.55 11.57 -19.93
N PRO A 72 -2.52 11.11 -20.75
CA PRO A 72 -3.04 9.75 -20.63
C PRO A 72 -1.93 8.70 -20.57
N GLN A 73 -1.98 7.83 -19.57
CA GLN A 73 -0.97 6.82 -19.31
C GLN A 73 -1.40 5.45 -19.84
N ALA A 74 -0.42 4.59 -20.15
CA ALA A 74 -0.66 3.23 -20.62
C ALA A 74 -1.09 2.25 -19.52
N PHE A 75 -0.90 2.64 -18.27
CA PHE A 75 -1.17 1.83 -17.08
C PHE A 75 -2.19 2.50 -16.16
N ASP A 76 -2.91 1.66 -15.42
CA ASP A 76 -3.70 2.09 -14.26
C ASP A 76 -2.80 2.09 -13.04
N TYR A 77 -2.60 3.24 -12.44
CA TYR A 77 -1.73 3.39 -11.27
C TYR A 77 -2.44 2.95 -10.00
N SER A 78 -1.71 2.20 -9.17
CA SER A 78 -2.15 1.76 -7.85
C SER A 78 -1.12 2.13 -6.81
N PHE A 79 -1.60 2.56 -5.63
CA PHE A 79 -0.75 3.03 -4.53
C PHE A 79 -0.97 2.16 -3.30
N TYR A 80 0.12 1.69 -2.72
CA TYR A 80 0.11 0.76 -1.59
C TYR A 80 1.03 1.25 -0.47
N ILE A 81 0.68 0.92 0.77
CA ILE A 81 1.57 1.12 1.91
C ILE A 81 2.12 -0.24 2.34
N VAL A 82 3.45 -0.35 2.46
CA VAL A 82 4.12 -1.51 3.05
C VAL A 82 4.23 -1.30 4.56
N ASP A 83 3.79 -2.28 5.34
CA ASP A 83 3.87 -2.24 6.81
C ASP A 83 5.28 -2.62 7.28
N ASP A 84 6.20 -1.70 7.11
CA ASP A 84 7.58 -1.80 7.58
C ASP A 84 8.11 -0.42 7.97
N ASP A 85 9.00 -0.36 8.99
CA ASP A 85 9.59 0.89 9.50
C ASP A 85 10.77 1.40 8.65
N VAL A 86 11.08 0.73 7.54
CA VAL A 86 12.16 1.14 6.64
C VAL A 86 11.79 2.43 5.92
N PHE A 87 12.76 3.33 5.76
CA PHE A 87 12.63 4.52 4.92
C PHE A 87 12.79 4.12 3.46
N ASN A 88 11.69 3.80 2.76
CA ASN A 88 11.72 3.38 1.38
C ASN A 88 10.43 3.69 0.63
N ALA A 89 10.53 3.87 -0.69
CA ALA A 89 9.45 3.84 -1.67
C ALA A 89 9.99 3.21 -2.95
N PHE A 90 9.13 2.68 -3.80
CA PHE A 90 9.53 2.18 -5.12
C PHE A 90 8.34 2.01 -6.04
N ALA A 91 8.61 2.12 -7.35
CA ALA A 91 7.70 1.70 -8.40
C ALA A 91 7.97 0.24 -8.80
N SER A 92 6.92 -0.52 -9.12
CA SER A 92 7.01 -1.87 -9.66
C SER A 92 6.36 -1.97 -11.05
N PRO A 93 6.59 -3.07 -11.81
CA PRO A 93 5.94 -3.26 -13.10
C PRO A 93 4.42 -3.08 -13.03
N GLY A 94 3.83 -2.53 -14.08
CA GLY A 94 2.38 -2.28 -14.14
C GLY A 94 1.93 -1.04 -13.37
N ALA A 95 2.85 -0.11 -13.09
CA ALA A 95 2.62 1.17 -12.40
C ALA A 95 2.03 1.03 -10.99
N ASN A 96 2.51 0.05 -10.23
CA ASN A 96 2.21 -0.07 -8.81
C ASN A 96 3.26 0.66 -7.99
N ILE A 97 2.85 1.64 -7.19
CA ILE A 97 3.69 2.49 -6.36
C ILE A 97 3.56 2.05 -4.90
N PHE A 98 4.69 1.85 -4.24
CA PHE A 98 4.75 1.42 -2.85
C PHE A 98 5.46 2.47 -2.00
N ALA A 99 4.82 2.90 -0.92
CA ALA A 99 5.43 3.72 0.12
C ALA A 99 5.50 2.91 1.41
N TYR A 100 6.65 2.88 2.06
CA TYR A 100 6.80 2.21 3.35
C TYR A 100 6.23 3.08 4.47
N ARG A 101 5.66 2.43 5.49
CA ARG A 101 5.19 3.12 6.69
C ARG A 101 6.30 3.98 7.32
N GLY A 102 7.52 3.45 7.41
CA GLY A 102 8.68 4.16 7.93
C GLY A 102 9.03 5.41 7.13
N LEU A 103 8.84 5.43 5.80
CA LEU A 103 8.95 6.64 5.00
C LEU A 103 7.92 7.68 5.48
N ILE A 104 6.63 7.33 5.46
CA ILE A 104 5.54 8.27 5.78
C ILE A 104 5.72 8.87 7.17
N THR A 105 6.09 8.05 8.16
CA THR A 105 6.27 8.49 9.55
C THR A 105 7.53 9.34 9.76
N SER A 106 8.51 9.27 8.85
CA SER A 106 9.75 10.05 8.91
C SER A 106 9.64 11.42 8.24
N LEU A 107 8.65 11.62 7.36
CA LEU A 107 8.43 12.89 6.66
C LEU A 107 7.75 13.91 7.59
N ASP A 108 7.97 15.22 7.32
CA ASP A 108 7.40 16.29 8.14
C ASP A 108 6.20 16.99 7.48
N SER A 109 5.99 16.76 6.18
CA SER A 109 4.90 17.39 5.45
C SER A 109 4.34 16.49 4.34
N ILE A 110 3.12 16.82 3.93
CA ILE A 110 2.49 16.19 2.76
C ILE A 110 3.24 16.52 1.46
N ASP A 111 3.90 17.68 1.39
CA ASP A 111 4.71 18.05 0.22
C ASP A 111 5.91 17.12 0.05
N GLU A 112 6.55 16.71 1.15
CA GLU A 112 7.64 15.73 1.11
C GLU A 112 7.12 14.37 0.61
N LEU A 113 5.96 13.92 1.10
CA LEU A 113 5.34 12.69 0.62
C LEU A 113 4.97 12.78 -0.86
N ALA A 114 4.37 13.88 -1.27
CA ALA A 114 4.03 14.14 -2.67
C ALA A 114 5.28 14.19 -3.57
N GLY A 115 6.38 14.74 -3.06
CA GLY A 115 7.68 14.76 -3.73
C GLY A 115 8.20 13.35 -4.04
N ILE A 116 8.23 12.48 -3.04
CA ILE A 116 8.66 11.09 -3.22
C ILE A 116 7.68 10.31 -4.11
N ILE A 117 6.37 10.42 -3.88
CA ILE A 117 5.36 9.74 -4.74
C ILE A 117 5.45 10.24 -6.19
N GLY A 118 5.66 11.53 -6.41
CA GLY A 118 5.84 12.12 -7.74
C GLY A 118 7.07 11.57 -8.47
N HIS A 119 8.16 11.38 -7.75
CA HIS A 119 9.37 10.74 -8.24
C HIS A 119 9.11 9.27 -8.65
N GLU A 120 8.38 8.49 -7.82
CA GLU A 120 8.03 7.10 -8.15
C GLU A 120 7.05 7.02 -9.34
N ILE A 121 6.10 7.95 -9.44
CA ILE A 121 5.22 8.08 -10.62
C ILE A 121 6.06 8.35 -11.88
N ALA A 122 7.09 9.20 -11.79
CA ALA A 122 7.98 9.50 -12.90
C ALA A 122 8.76 8.25 -13.37
N HIS A 123 9.25 7.41 -12.44
CA HIS A 123 9.87 6.13 -12.78
C HIS A 123 8.91 5.21 -13.54
N ALA A 124 7.66 5.10 -13.07
CA ALA A 124 6.64 4.27 -13.72
C ALA A 124 6.25 4.84 -15.11
N ALA A 125 6.06 6.16 -15.22
CA ALA A 125 5.70 6.84 -16.47
C ALA A 125 6.82 6.73 -17.54
N SER A 126 8.08 6.80 -17.11
CA SER A 126 9.26 6.61 -17.97
C SER A 126 9.60 5.13 -18.21
N ARG A 127 8.89 4.20 -17.59
CA ARG A 127 9.11 2.75 -17.68
C ARG A 127 10.53 2.31 -17.27
N HIS A 128 11.17 3.02 -16.33
CA HIS A 128 12.53 2.71 -15.87
C HIS A 128 12.65 1.30 -15.29
N VAL A 129 11.58 0.80 -14.63
CA VAL A 129 11.53 -0.58 -14.13
C VAL A 129 11.62 -1.58 -15.27
N SER A 130 10.88 -1.37 -16.38
CA SER A 130 10.91 -2.23 -17.55
C SER A 130 12.29 -2.21 -18.21
N GLU A 131 12.92 -1.04 -18.33
CA GLU A 131 14.28 -0.92 -18.83
C GLU A 131 15.30 -1.69 -17.98
N SER A 132 15.15 -1.66 -16.66
CA SER A 132 16.02 -2.42 -15.73
C SER A 132 15.83 -3.93 -15.89
N ILE A 133 14.60 -4.38 -16.13
CA ILE A 133 14.27 -5.79 -16.40
C ILE A 133 14.90 -6.24 -17.72
N ASP A 134 14.79 -5.46 -18.78
CA ASP A 134 15.35 -5.78 -20.09
C ASP A 134 16.87 -5.93 -20.07
N ARG A 135 17.55 -5.12 -19.26
CA ARG A 135 18.98 -5.25 -19.03
C ARG A 135 19.39 -6.60 -18.43
N SER A 136 18.49 -7.24 -17.70
CA SER A 136 18.75 -8.49 -16.99
C SER A 136 18.64 -9.78 -17.85
N LYS A 137 18.27 -9.70 -19.09
CA LYS A 137 18.22 -10.65 -20.23
C LYS A 137 17.83 -12.14 -20.05
N TYR A 138 17.63 -12.69 -18.84
CA TYR A 138 17.56 -14.16 -18.66
C TYR A 138 16.50 -14.68 -17.68
N ILE A 139 15.51 -13.87 -17.28
CA ILE A 139 14.55 -14.28 -16.26
C ILE A 139 13.14 -14.39 -16.84
N SER A 140 12.46 -15.53 -16.63
CA SER A 140 11.06 -15.67 -17.01
C SER A 140 10.17 -14.73 -16.17
N ILE A 141 9.07 -14.23 -16.74
CA ILE A 141 8.10 -13.35 -16.06
C ILE A 141 7.66 -13.90 -14.71
N GLY A 142 7.42 -15.21 -14.60
CA GLY A 142 7.03 -15.84 -13.32
C GLY A 142 8.14 -15.86 -12.27
N SER A 143 9.39 -16.10 -12.68
CA SER A 143 10.55 -16.08 -11.79
C SER A 143 10.85 -14.66 -11.30
N LEU A 144 10.67 -13.66 -12.17
CA LEU A 144 10.93 -12.27 -11.86
C LEU A 144 9.90 -11.73 -10.85
N ALA A 145 8.61 -12.04 -11.02
CA ALA A 145 7.58 -11.66 -10.04
C ALA A 145 7.86 -12.23 -8.65
N GLY A 146 8.25 -13.51 -8.58
CA GLY A 146 8.63 -14.16 -7.32
C GLY A 146 9.91 -13.57 -6.70
N MET A 147 10.89 -13.17 -7.53
CA MET A 147 12.12 -12.53 -7.08
C MET A 147 11.84 -11.14 -6.48
N LEU A 148 11.07 -10.31 -7.19
CA LEU A 148 10.69 -8.96 -6.72
C LEU A 148 9.92 -9.03 -5.40
N ALA A 149 8.96 -9.95 -5.30
CA ALA A 149 8.23 -10.17 -4.05
C ALA A 149 9.15 -10.73 -2.94
N GLY A 150 10.11 -11.60 -3.29
CA GLY A 150 11.09 -12.16 -2.36
C GLY A 150 12.03 -11.11 -1.76
N ILE A 151 12.38 -10.06 -2.51
CA ILE A 151 13.17 -8.92 -2.01
C ILE A 151 12.38 -8.19 -0.93
N LEU A 152 11.08 -7.93 -1.15
CA LEU A 152 10.20 -7.32 -0.16
C LEU A 152 10.07 -8.18 1.11
N VAL A 153 9.87 -9.49 0.97
CA VAL A 153 9.72 -10.41 2.11
C VAL A 153 11.02 -10.58 2.88
N GLY A 154 12.18 -10.55 2.19
CA GLY A 154 13.49 -10.75 2.80
C GLY A 154 13.88 -9.69 3.83
N THR A 155 13.27 -8.51 3.78
CA THR A 155 13.51 -7.43 4.76
C THR A 155 12.87 -7.71 6.13
N LYS A 156 11.80 -8.53 6.20
CA LYS A 156 11.08 -8.85 7.45
C LYS A 156 11.53 -10.13 8.15
N SER A 157 12.33 -11.01 7.53
CA SER A 157 12.65 -12.30 8.16
C SER A 157 13.80 -12.19 9.14
N ASP A 158 13.48 -12.04 10.43
CA ASP A 158 14.34 -12.43 11.53
C ASP A 158 14.65 -13.93 11.41
N GLY A 159 15.72 -14.22 10.71
CA GLY A 159 16.71 -15.28 10.95
C GLY A 159 16.35 -16.75 10.94
N HIS A 160 15.11 -17.25 10.84
CA HIS A 160 14.87 -18.69 11.08
C HIS A 160 14.20 -19.55 10.00
N ALA A 161 13.62 -19.01 8.93
CA ALA A 161 13.02 -19.86 7.90
C ALA A 161 13.49 -19.60 6.45
N ALA A 162 13.87 -18.39 6.09
CA ALA A 162 14.41 -18.05 4.77
C ALA A 162 15.95 -17.89 4.78
N GLY A 163 16.55 -17.91 5.94
CA GLY A 163 17.95 -17.54 6.20
C GLY A 163 19.01 -18.46 5.61
N THR A 164 18.67 -19.59 5.00
CA THR A 164 19.67 -20.54 4.49
C THR A 164 19.92 -20.43 2.98
N LEU A 165 19.06 -19.75 2.23
CA LEU A 165 19.21 -19.62 0.77
C LEU A 165 19.53 -18.21 0.26
N ILE A 166 19.41 -17.17 1.08
CA ILE A 166 19.57 -15.77 0.65
C ILE A 166 20.76 -15.06 1.34
N LYS A 167 21.36 -15.63 2.37
CA LYS A 167 22.54 -15.06 3.04
C LYS A 167 23.79 -15.27 2.19
N GLY A 168 24.09 -14.31 1.39
CA GLY A 168 25.35 -14.22 0.65
C GLY A 168 25.14 -14.16 -0.86
N SER A 169 25.73 -13.23 -1.53
CA SER A 169 25.87 -13.04 -2.99
C SER A 169 24.59 -12.88 -3.84
N LEU A 170 23.47 -13.56 -3.55
CA LEU A 170 22.23 -13.40 -4.30
C LEU A 170 21.49 -12.08 -3.94
N ALA A 171 21.39 -11.73 -2.66
CA ALA A 171 20.67 -10.51 -2.24
C ALA A 171 21.35 -9.22 -2.75
N LEU A 172 22.67 -9.14 -2.72
CA LEU A 172 23.43 -7.99 -3.24
C LEU A 172 23.34 -7.89 -4.77
N GLY A 173 23.37 -9.03 -5.48
CA GLY A 173 23.20 -9.06 -6.93
C GLY A 173 21.78 -8.73 -7.39
N GLN A 174 20.77 -9.05 -6.60
CA GLN A 174 19.36 -8.81 -6.91
C GLN A 174 18.93 -7.35 -6.69
N THR A 175 19.42 -6.72 -5.62
CA THR A 175 19.20 -5.27 -5.39
C THR A 175 19.90 -4.41 -6.44
N ALA A 176 21.11 -4.78 -6.85
CA ALA A 176 21.83 -4.11 -7.92
C ALA A 176 21.14 -4.23 -9.29
N MET A 177 20.35 -5.28 -9.51
CA MET A 177 19.55 -5.50 -10.73
C MET A 177 18.38 -4.52 -10.86
N LEU A 178 17.86 -4.04 -9.74
CA LEU A 178 16.73 -3.09 -9.67
C LEU A 178 17.21 -1.64 -9.49
N ALA A 179 18.50 -1.42 -9.26
CA ALA A 179 19.05 -0.08 -9.13
C ALA A 179 18.90 0.69 -10.46
N PHE A 180 18.33 1.87 -10.37
CA PHE A 180 18.21 2.77 -11.51
C PHE A 180 19.58 3.37 -11.88
N THR A 181 19.69 3.86 -13.11
CA THR A 181 20.88 4.63 -13.50
C THR A 181 20.78 6.06 -12.97
N ARG A 182 21.89 6.78 -12.94
CA ARG A 182 21.86 8.20 -12.56
C ARG A 182 21.03 9.05 -13.51
N GLU A 183 21.00 8.66 -14.78
CA GLU A 183 20.18 9.29 -15.83
C GLU A 183 18.68 9.07 -15.53
N ASN A 184 18.29 7.85 -15.17
CA ASN A 184 16.91 7.54 -14.76
C ASN A 184 16.50 8.37 -13.54
N GLU A 185 17.41 8.52 -12.55
CA GLU A 185 17.15 9.33 -11.35
C GLU A 185 16.96 10.81 -11.68
N THR A 186 17.83 11.35 -12.56
CA THR A 186 17.74 12.75 -13.00
C THR A 186 16.42 13.00 -13.73
N GLU A 187 16.03 12.11 -14.64
CA GLU A 187 14.77 12.21 -15.37
C GLU A 187 13.56 12.11 -14.43
N ALA A 188 13.61 11.21 -13.43
CA ALA A 188 12.54 11.05 -12.46
C ALA A 188 12.42 12.28 -11.54
N ASP A 189 13.53 12.89 -11.12
CA ASP A 189 13.54 14.11 -10.34
C ASP A 189 12.93 15.28 -11.13
N GLU A 190 13.35 15.49 -12.39
CA GLU A 190 12.84 16.55 -13.25
C GLU A 190 11.32 16.42 -13.50
N LYS A 191 10.86 15.21 -13.83
CA LYS A 191 9.42 14.94 -14.03
C LYS A 191 8.64 15.07 -12.72
N GLY A 192 9.16 14.56 -11.61
CA GLY A 192 8.56 14.70 -10.29
C GLY A 192 8.36 16.16 -9.91
N ILE A 193 9.40 16.99 -10.09
CA ILE A 193 9.31 18.44 -9.88
C ILE A 193 8.26 19.08 -10.79
N MET A 194 8.18 18.68 -12.06
CA MET A 194 7.17 19.19 -12.99
C MET A 194 5.74 18.87 -12.48
N PHE A 195 5.48 17.66 -12.00
CA PHE A 195 4.17 17.30 -11.44
C PHE A 195 3.83 18.13 -10.21
N LEU A 196 4.81 18.39 -9.34
CA LEU A 196 4.63 19.23 -8.15
C LEU A 196 4.36 20.70 -8.54
N LYS A 197 5.05 21.24 -9.54
CA LYS A 197 4.86 22.60 -10.03
C LYS A 197 3.42 22.82 -10.53
N GLU A 198 2.85 21.84 -11.22
CA GLU A 198 1.48 21.92 -11.76
C GLU A 198 0.41 21.64 -10.68
N SER A 199 0.73 20.92 -9.63
CA SER A 199 -0.18 20.50 -8.55
C SER A 199 -0.30 21.55 -7.44
N CYS A 200 -1.08 21.24 -6.39
CA CYS A 200 -1.18 22.05 -5.17
C CYS A 200 0.01 21.86 -4.20
N PHE A 201 0.91 20.89 -4.45
CA PHE A 201 2.09 20.63 -3.62
C PHE A 201 3.26 21.54 -4.01
N THR A 202 4.19 21.77 -3.07
CA THR A 202 5.39 22.56 -3.35
C THR A 202 6.52 21.67 -3.88
N PRO A 203 7.24 22.08 -4.94
CA PRO A 203 8.32 21.27 -5.50
C PRO A 203 9.52 21.13 -4.53
N GLU A 204 9.66 22.03 -3.54
CA GLU A 204 10.63 21.93 -2.45
C GLU A 204 10.44 20.65 -1.61
N GLY A 205 9.25 20.05 -1.65
CA GLY A 205 8.97 18.78 -0.97
C GLY A 205 9.89 17.64 -1.42
N LEU A 206 10.20 17.54 -2.71
CA LEU A 206 11.17 16.55 -3.20
C LEU A 206 12.56 16.79 -2.64
N LEU A 207 13.02 18.05 -2.65
CA LEU A 207 14.32 18.41 -2.08
C LEU A 207 14.41 18.05 -0.59
N ALA A 208 13.38 18.41 0.19
CA ALA A 208 13.33 18.10 1.62
C ALA A 208 13.33 16.57 1.87
N GLY A 209 12.60 15.80 1.08
CA GLY A 209 12.64 14.34 1.11
C GLY A 209 14.03 13.77 0.84
N LEU A 210 14.73 14.24 -0.20
CA LEU A 210 16.10 13.85 -0.53
C LEU A 210 17.09 14.22 0.57
N MET A 211 16.93 15.37 1.20
CA MET A 211 17.76 15.79 2.35
C MET A 211 17.57 14.86 3.55
N LYS A 212 16.35 14.40 3.82
CA LYS A 212 16.08 13.41 4.88
C LYS A 212 16.71 12.06 4.59
N ILE A 213 16.66 11.60 3.34
CA ILE A 213 17.34 10.39 2.89
C ILE A 213 18.85 10.52 3.19
N LYS A 214 19.46 11.63 2.78
CA LYS A 214 20.88 11.89 3.04
C LYS A 214 21.21 11.94 4.52
N ALA A 215 20.36 12.55 5.34
CA ALA A 215 20.56 12.63 6.79
C ALA A 215 20.44 11.28 7.49
N SER A 216 19.65 10.34 6.95
CA SER A 216 19.55 8.97 7.47
C SER A 216 20.80 8.13 7.18
N ASP A 217 21.50 8.38 6.07
CA ASP A 217 22.78 7.73 5.73
C ASP A 217 23.87 7.94 6.77
N TYR A 218 23.87 9.09 7.46
CA TYR A 218 24.92 9.46 8.43
C TYR A 218 24.72 8.88 9.84
N ARG A 219 23.56 8.25 10.13
CA ARG A 219 23.22 7.81 11.50
C ARG A 219 23.68 6.41 11.88
N GLY A 220 24.26 5.65 10.97
CA GLY A 220 24.75 4.30 11.30
C GLY A 220 25.60 3.68 10.20
N VAL A 221 26.79 3.26 10.59
CA VAL A 221 27.83 2.72 9.70
C VAL A 221 27.48 1.35 9.09
N GLU A 222 26.39 0.70 9.53
CA GLU A 222 26.09 -0.69 9.12
C GLU A 222 24.90 -0.86 8.18
N ASN A 223 24.03 0.14 7.98
CA ASN A 223 22.87 0.01 7.10
C ASN A 223 22.65 1.25 6.23
N ILE A 224 23.14 1.20 4.99
CA ILE A 224 22.73 2.14 3.95
C ILE A 224 21.22 2.01 3.78
N PRO A 225 20.42 3.10 3.85
CA PRO A 225 18.98 3.04 3.63
C PRO A 225 18.67 2.31 2.32
N ASP A 226 17.65 1.45 2.33
CA ASP A 226 17.31 0.64 1.17
C ASP A 226 16.93 1.51 -0.04
N TYR A 227 16.39 2.70 0.21
CA TYR A 227 16.12 3.68 -0.83
C TYR A 227 17.39 4.09 -1.60
N VAL A 228 18.52 4.33 -0.92
CA VAL A 228 19.78 4.72 -1.57
C VAL A 228 20.38 3.60 -2.41
N LYS A 229 20.09 2.34 -2.06
CA LYS A 229 20.55 1.16 -2.82
C LYS A 229 19.85 1.05 -4.17
N THR A 230 18.59 1.44 -4.25
CA THR A 230 17.77 1.41 -5.47
C THR A 230 17.82 2.73 -6.24
N HIS A 231 18.03 3.86 -5.54
CA HIS A 231 18.04 5.23 -6.07
C HIS A 231 19.42 5.90 -5.81
N PRO A 232 20.42 5.62 -6.64
CA PRO A 232 21.79 6.12 -6.41
C PRO A 232 21.95 7.62 -6.65
N GLY A 233 23.04 8.18 -6.10
CA GLY A 233 23.44 9.54 -6.41
C GLY A 233 22.77 10.64 -5.61
N THR A 234 22.27 10.36 -4.41
CA THR A 234 21.52 11.31 -3.56
C THR A 234 22.19 12.70 -3.47
N GLY A 235 23.52 12.77 -3.32
CA GLY A 235 24.22 14.05 -3.22
C GLY A 235 24.20 14.87 -4.51
N SER A 236 24.38 14.24 -5.67
CA SER A 236 24.31 14.91 -6.98
C SER A 236 22.88 15.29 -7.35
N ARG A 237 21.89 14.45 -6.97
CA ARG A 237 20.48 14.72 -7.14
C ARG A 237 20.03 15.96 -6.35
N ILE A 238 20.43 16.08 -5.08
CA ILE A 238 20.16 17.28 -4.26
C ILE A 238 20.67 18.53 -4.98
N ALA A 239 21.94 18.56 -5.43
CA ALA A 239 22.50 19.71 -6.11
C ALA A 239 21.76 20.03 -7.43
N HIS A 240 21.34 19.01 -8.19
CA HIS A 240 20.56 19.19 -9.41
C HIS A 240 19.18 19.78 -9.13
N VAL A 241 18.46 19.22 -8.15
CA VAL A 241 17.14 19.70 -7.73
C VAL A 241 17.22 21.13 -7.17
N GLU A 242 18.23 21.45 -6.36
CA GLU A 242 18.48 22.82 -5.89
C GLU A 242 18.65 23.80 -7.05
N THR A 243 19.37 23.40 -8.10
CA THR A 243 19.55 24.23 -9.31
C THR A 243 18.20 24.50 -10.00
N ILE A 244 17.38 23.46 -10.22
CA ILE A 244 16.05 23.62 -10.84
C ILE A 244 15.13 24.51 -10.00
N LEU A 245 15.18 24.37 -8.69
CA LEU A 245 14.36 25.16 -7.77
C LEU A 245 14.83 26.61 -7.65
N SER A 246 16.14 26.90 -7.82
CA SER A 246 16.66 28.28 -7.81
C SER A 246 16.12 29.13 -8.96
N GLU A 247 15.72 28.51 -10.06
CA GLU A 247 15.11 29.16 -11.22
C GLU A 247 13.58 29.16 -11.20
N TYR A 248 12.96 28.55 -10.17
CA TYR A 248 11.52 28.44 -10.06
C TYR A 248 10.93 29.65 -9.34
N ASP A 249 10.06 30.40 -10.05
CA ASP A 249 9.25 31.47 -9.47
C ASP A 249 7.81 30.93 -9.24
N PRO A 250 7.40 30.67 -7.99
CA PRO A 250 6.08 30.11 -7.71
C PRO A 250 4.96 31.10 -8.08
N PRO A 251 3.87 30.61 -8.70
CA PRO A 251 2.74 31.47 -9.00
C PRO A 251 2.11 32.04 -7.72
N LYS A 252 1.80 33.36 -7.73
CA LYS A 252 1.27 34.11 -6.57
C LYS A 252 -0.04 33.56 -6.01
N THR A 253 -0.78 32.76 -6.80
CA THR A 253 -2.11 32.25 -6.49
C THR A 253 -2.16 30.72 -6.48
N LYS A 254 -1.02 30.03 -6.22
CA LYS A 254 -1.02 28.56 -6.14
C LYS A 254 -1.89 28.12 -4.96
N PRO A 255 -2.97 27.34 -5.19
CA PRO A 255 -3.78 26.83 -4.10
C PRO A 255 -2.98 25.89 -3.22
N SER A 256 -3.15 25.97 -1.91
CA SER A 256 -2.61 25.00 -0.97
C SER A 256 -3.66 23.94 -0.70
N CYS A 257 -3.29 22.66 -0.79
CA CYS A 257 -4.15 21.54 -0.43
C CYS A 257 -3.67 20.81 0.84
N LYS A 258 -2.77 21.42 1.60
CA LYS A 258 -2.12 20.77 2.77
C LYS A 258 -3.11 20.32 3.83
N GLU A 259 -4.16 21.12 4.09
CA GLU A 259 -5.16 20.84 5.12
C GLU A 259 -6.06 19.66 4.74
N ASP A 260 -6.30 19.44 3.45
CA ASP A 260 -7.20 18.40 2.95
C ASP A 260 -6.69 16.98 3.24
N PHE A 261 -5.37 16.81 3.38
CA PHE A 261 -4.73 15.48 3.56
C PHE A 261 -4.58 15.06 5.02
N ARG A 262 -4.74 15.96 5.98
CA ARG A 262 -4.57 15.70 7.43
C ARG A 262 -3.28 14.91 7.74
N PHE A 263 -2.19 15.22 7.02
CA PHE A 263 -0.95 14.44 7.02
C PHE A 263 -0.42 14.15 8.42
N GLU A 264 -0.40 15.18 9.29
CA GLU A 264 0.12 15.04 10.63
C GLU A 264 -0.71 14.06 11.48
N MET A 265 -2.04 14.12 11.36
CA MET A 265 -2.94 13.16 12.00
C MET A 265 -2.69 11.73 11.52
N VAL A 266 -2.51 11.53 10.21
CA VAL A 266 -2.22 10.21 9.62
C VAL A 266 -0.83 9.73 10.05
N LYS A 267 0.18 10.59 10.06
CA LYS A 267 1.52 10.28 10.54
C LYS A 267 1.50 9.71 11.97
N TYR A 268 0.88 10.43 12.90
CA TYR A 268 0.84 9.99 14.29
C TYR A 268 -0.15 8.83 14.52
N ARG A 269 -1.16 8.67 13.66
CA ARG A 269 -1.96 7.44 13.61
C ARG A 269 -1.07 6.23 13.29
N LEU A 270 -0.25 6.33 12.26
CA LEU A 270 0.66 5.25 11.86
C LEU A 270 1.67 4.92 12.97
N ILE A 271 2.22 5.93 13.63
CA ILE A 271 3.13 5.74 14.77
C ILE A 271 2.40 5.06 15.94
N GLY A 272 1.22 5.54 16.30
CA GLY A 272 0.45 5.03 17.43
C GLY A 272 -0.05 3.59 17.23
N LEU A 273 -0.60 3.28 16.05
CA LEU A 273 -1.20 1.97 15.77
C LEU A 273 -0.19 0.90 15.33
N TYR A 274 0.85 1.27 14.59
CA TYR A 274 1.71 0.29 13.90
C TYR A 274 3.19 0.41 14.27
N GLY A 275 3.63 1.51 14.87
CA GLY A 275 5.01 1.69 15.33
C GLY A 275 5.39 0.70 16.44
N THR A 276 6.69 0.41 16.59
CA THR A 276 7.20 -0.35 17.74
C THR A 276 6.89 0.41 19.03
N VAL A 277 6.29 -0.26 20.02
CA VAL A 277 5.61 0.39 21.16
C VAL A 277 6.53 1.32 21.95
N GLU A 278 7.70 0.84 22.37
CA GLU A 278 8.60 1.61 23.22
C GLU A 278 9.23 2.82 22.48
N PRO A 279 9.77 2.67 21.25
CA PRO A 279 10.23 3.81 20.45
C PRO A 279 9.12 4.82 20.17
N ALA A 280 7.92 4.36 19.78
CA ALA A 280 6.77 5.22 19.52
C ALA A 280 6.37 6.03 20.76
N GLN A 281 6.32 5.39 21.91
CA GLN A 281 6.01 6.08 23.19
C GLN A 281 7.06 7.14 23.52
N THR A 282 8.34 6.79 23.43
CA THR A 282 9.45 7.71 23.71
C THR A 282 9.39 8.93 22.78
N GLU A 283 9.19 8.72 21.50
CA GLU A 283 9.13 9.79 20.51
C GLU A 283 7.90 10.69 20.70
N LEU A 284 6.71 10.11 20.86
CA LEU A 284 5.48 10.88 21.10
C LEU A 284 5.57 11.67 22.40
N THR A 285 6.15 11.10 23.48
CA THR A 285 6.35 11.81 24.74
C THR A 285 7.28 13.00 24.55
N ARG A 286 8.42 12.78 23.91
CA ARG A 286 9.42 13.84 23.62
C ARG A 286 8.82 14.99 22.77
N LEU A 287 7.96 14.65 21.81
CA LEU A 287 7.29 15.65 20.97
C LEU A 287 6.22 16.42 21.74
N LEU A 288 5.44 15.74 22.60
CA LEU A 288 4.45 16.38 23.48
C LEU A 288 5.06 17.29 24.54
N GLU A 289 6.29 17.01 25.00
CA GLU A 289 7.03 17.92 25.88
C GLU A 289 7.38 19.23 25.19
N LYS A 290 7.63 19.21 23.87
CA LYS A 290 7.94 20.37 23.06
C LYS A 290 6.69 21.14 22.63
N ASP A 291 5.63 20.41 22.30
CA ASP A 291 4.36 20.96 21.82
C ASP A 291 3.16 20.28 22.51
N PRO A 292 2.88 20.65 23.77
CA PRO A 292 1.78 20.06 24.55
C PRO A 292 0.39 20.44 24.03
N GLY A 293 0.31 21.39 23.10
CA GLY A 293 -0.93 21.83 22.45
C GLY A 293 -1.23 21.14 21.12
N ASN A 294 -0.46 20.14 20.71
CA ASN A 294 -0.63 19.49 19.41
C ASN A 294 -1.69 18.36 19.49
N ALA A 295 -2.80 18.56 18.77
CA ALA A 295 -3.92 17.62 18.74
C ALA A 295 -3.51 16.27 18.12
N ALA A 296 -2.69 16.28 17.05
CA ALA A 296 -2.28 15.07 16.35
C ALA A 296 -1.34 14.19 17.20
N LEU A 297 -0.46 14.82 18.00
CA LEU A 297 0.37 14.10 18.96
C LEU A 297 -0.47 13.45 20.07
N HIS A 298 -1.46 14.16 20.60
CA HIS A 298 -2.38 13.59 21.56
C HIS A 298 -3.22 12.46 20.95
N TYR A 299 -3.65 12.61 19.71
CA TYR A 299 -4.34 11.54 18.98
C TYR A 299 -3.47 10.28 18.85
N GLY A 300 -2.24 10.41 18.35
CA GLY A 300 -1.29 9.29 18.23
C GLY A 300 -0.98 8.63 19.58
N MET A 301 -0.78 9.40 20.64
CA MET A 301 -0.56 8.88 21.99
C MET A 301 -1.79 8.14 22.52
N GLY A 302 -3.00 8.64 22.24
CA GLY A 302 -4.24 7.96 22.58
C GLY A 302 -4.36 6.58 21.95
N LEU A 303 -4.05 6.48 20.64
CA LEU A 303 -4.01 5.20 19.91
C LEU A 303 -2.95 4.24 20.45
N LEU A 304 -1.78 4.75 20.83
CA LEU A 304 -0.73 3.95 21.43
C LEU A 304 -1.13 3.38 22.81
N TYR A 305 -1.76 4.19 23.66
CA TYR A 305 -2.23 3.72 24.94
C TYR A 305 -3.36 2.69 24.81
N GLU A 306 -4.20 2.82 23.82
CA GLU A 306 -5.22 1.82 23.51
C GLU A 306 -4.58 0.47 23.17
N ARG A 307 -3.58 0.43 22.28
CA ARG A 307 -2.79 -0.79 22.00
C ARG A 307 -2.13 -1.40 23.23
N LYS A 308 -1.79 -0.59 24.24
CA LYS A 308 -1.24 -1.03 25.53
C LYS A 308 -2.33 -1.45 26.52
N PHE A 309 -3.59 -1.50 26.11
CA PHE A 309 -4.76 -1.78 26.96
C PHE A 309 -4.92 -0.80 28.14
N ARG A 310 -4.42 0.43 27.99
CA ARG A 310 -4.51 1.52 28.98
C ARG A 310 -5.62 2.48 28.59
N LYS A 311 -6.88 2.04 28.77
CA LYS A 311 -8.08 2.72 28.26
C LYS A 311 -8.29 4.12 28.82
N GLU A 312 -8.04 4.31 30.12
CA GLU A 312 -8.21 5.61 30.78
C GLU A 312 -7.27 6.66 30.19
N GLU A 313 -6.01 6.30 29.98
CA GLU A 313 -5.01 7.18 29.36
C GLU A 313 -5.32 7.42 27.89
N ALA A 314 -5.75 6.40 27.16
CA ALA A 314 -6.18 6.54 25.76
C ALA A 314 -7.31 7.56 25.65
N LEU A 315 -8.38 7.42 26.44
CA LEU A 315 -9.49 8.36 26.46
C LEU A 315 -9.06 9.77 26.93
N ALA A 316 -8.16 9.88 27.91
CA ALA A 316 -7.64 11.16 28.38
C ALA A 316 -6.92 11.92 27.26
N HIS A 317 -6.07 11.22 26.50
CA HIS A 317 -5.35 11.81 25.38
C HIS A 317 -6.27 12.15 24.18
N LEU A 318 -7.20 11.28 23.81
CA LEU A 318 -8.17 11.57 22.74
C LEU A 318 -9.10 12.74 23.09
N LYS A 319 -9.54 12.86 24.36
CA LYS A 319 -10.33 14.02 24.81
C LYS A 319 -9.52 15.31 24.79
N LYS A 320 -8.22 15.27 25.11
CA LYS A 320 -7.34 16.44 24.96
C LYS A 320 -7.20 16.81 23.49
N ALA A 321 -6.97 15.83 22.60
CA ALA A 321 -6.93 16.05 21.16
C ALA A 321 -8.22 16.75 20.66
N LEU A 322 -9.39 16.23 21.08
CA LEU A 322 -10.69 16.80 20.70
C LEU A 322 -10.91 18.21 21.27
N ALA A 323 -10.40 18.51 22.47
CA ALA A 323 -10.50 19.85 23.07
C ALA A 323 -9.66 20.89 22.30
N ILE A 324 -8.56 20.45 21.67
CA ILE A 324 -7.70 21.30 20.81
C ILE A 324 -8.30 21.43 19.41
N ASN A 325 -8.64 20.31 18.80
CA ASN A 325 -9.22 20.25 17.46
C ASN A 325 -10.68 19.78 17.55
N VAL A 326 -11.55 20.74 17.82
CA VAL A 326 -12.97 20.49 18.09
C VAL A 326 -13.66 19.94 16.82
N PHE A 327 -14.46 18.90 17.00
CA PHE A 327 -15.17 18.19 15.90
C PHE A 327 -14.27 17.50 14.85
N ASP A 328 -13.00 17.26 15.13
CA ASP A 328 -12.17 16.48 14.21
C ASP A 328 -12.73 15.07 14.03
N PRO A 329 -13.10 14.65 12.80
CA PRO A 329 -13.78 13.38 12.57
C PRO A 329 -12.87 12.16 12.81
N MET A 330 -11.54 12.27 12.68
CA MET A 330 -10.63 11.17 13.02
C MET A 330 -10.60 10.90 14.53
N ILE A 331 -10.61 11.98 15.34
CA ILE A 331 -10.65 11.88 16.81
C ILE A 331 -12.00 11.34 17.27
N LEU A 332 -13.09 11.86 16.69
CA LEU A 332 -14.45 11.41 17.01
C LEU A 332 -14.65 9.93 16.65
N LEU A 333 -14.13 9.49 15.51
CA LEU A 333 -14.18 8.08 15.11
C LEU A 333 -13.54 7.17 16.18
N GLU A 334 -12.32 7.49 16.63
CA GLU A 334 -11.61 6.66 17.61
C GLU A 334 -12.26 6.71 18.99
N LEU A 335 -12.77 7.84 19.41
CA LEU A 335 -13.56 7.94 20.63
C LEU A 335 -14.80 7.05 20.56
N GLY A 336 -15.52 7.10 19.45
CA GLY A 336 -16.70 6.27 19.22
C GLY A 336 -16.36 4.77 19.22
N ARG A 337 -15.27 4.37 18.56
CA ARG A 337 -14.77 3.01 18.55
C ARG A 337 -14.46 2.52 19.98
N ILE A 338 -13.69 3.30 20.76
CA ILE A 338 -13.32 2.94 22.12
C ILE A 338 -14.56 2.87 23.04
N TYR A 339 -15.53 3.78 22.90
CA TYR A 339 -16.77 3.70 23.64
C TYR A 339 -17.55 2.44 23.32
N GLN A 340 -17.65 2.06 22.03
CA GLN A 340 -18.31 0.83 21.63
C GLN A 340 -17.63 -0.41 22.21
N GLU A 341 -16.31 -0.51 22.10
CA GLU A 341 -15.53 -1.62 22.62
C GLU A 341 -15.57 -1.72 24.17
N ASN A 342 -15.85 -0.61 24.84
CA ASN A 342 -16.06 -0.57 26.31
C ASN A 342 -17.51 -0.92 26.74
N GLY A 343 -18.40 -1.21 25.78
CA GLY A 343 -19.81 -1.46 26.09
C GLY A 343 -20.64 -0.18 26.35
N GLU A 344 -20.08 1.00 26.08
CA GLU A 344 -20.74 2.30 26.20
C GLU A 344 -21.47 2.65 24.89
N ALA A 345 -22.29 1.72 24.39
CA ALA A 345 -22.87 1.74 23.06
C ALA A 345 -23.64 3.04 22.73
N GLN A 346 -24.38 3.62 23.69
CA GLN A 346 -25.09 4.87 23.45
C GLN A 346 -24.14 6.05 23.24
N LYS A 347 -23.08 6.16 24.03
CA LYS A 347 -22.06 7.21 23.84
C LYS A 347 -21.33 7.04 22.49
N ALA A 348 -21.08 5.80 22.09
CA ALA A 348 -20.50 5.51 20.78
C ALA A 348 -21.37 6.04 19.64
N LEU A 349 -22.69 5.75 19.69
CA LEU A 349 -23.65 6.24 18.68
C LEU A 349 -23.70 7.75 18.63
N ASP A 350 -23.74 8.43 19.78
CA ASP A 350 -23.82 9.89 19.86
C ASP A 350 -22.60 10.56 19.19
N VAL A 351 -21.41 10.01 19.39
CA VAL A 351 -20.16 10.55 18.84
C VAL A 351 -20.00 10.19 17.35
N LEU A 352 -20.28 8.94 16.97
CA LEU A 352 -20.08 8.44 15.61
C LEU A 352 -21.04 9.09 14.59
N LYS A 353 -22.20 9.56 15.03
CA LYS A 353 -23.15 10.27 14.17
C LYS A 353 -22.54 11.47 13.45
N ALA A 354 -21.62 12.17 14.08
CA ALA A 354 -20.94 13.32 13.49
C ALA A 354 -19.94 12.94 12.37
N VAL A 355 -19.62 11.64 12.22
CA VAL A 355 -18.62 11.14 11.27
C VAL A 355 -19.27 10.46 10.05
N GLU A 356 -20.57 10.19 10.06
CA GLU A 356 -21.27 9.38 9.05
C GLU A 356 -21.11 9.89 7.61
N SER A 357 -21.03 11.21 7.42
CA SER A 357 -20.95 11.83 6.09
C SER A 357 -19.53 12.01 5.57
N GLU A 358 -18.51 11.66 6.38
CA GLU A 358 -17.11 11.79 5.98
C GLU A 358 -16.72 10.67 5.00
N PRO A 359 -16.00 10.98 3.92
CA PRO A 359 -15.44 9.95 3.05
C PRO A 359 -14.55 9.00 3.86
N VAL A 360 -14.54 7.72 3.57
CA VAL A 360 -13.77 6.67 4.26
C VAL A 360 -14.14 6.51 5.74
N LEU A 361 -14.09 7.59 6.53
CA LEU A 361 -14.40 7.55 7.97
C LEU A 361 -15.86 7.19 8.22
N GLY A 362 -16.79 7.59 7.36
CA GLY A 362 -18.21 7.27 7.45
C GLY A 362 -18.48 5.77 7.39
N VAL A 363 -17.74 5.03 6.54
CA VAL A 363 -17.85 3.57 6.50
C VAL A 363 -17.37 2.96 7.82
N MET A 364 -16.25 3.45 8.36
CA MET A 364 -15.72 3.02 9.66
C MET A 364 -16.71 3.34 10.78
N ALA A 365 -17.29 4.54 10.76
CA ALA A 365 -18.29 4.95 11.75
C ALA A 365 -19.52 4.04 11.69
N ARG A 366 -20.07 3.76 10.50
CA ARG A 366 -21.20 2.85 10.33
C ARG A 366 -20.90 1.44 10.83
N PHE A 367 -19.68 0.94 10.62
CA PHE A 367 -19.27 -0.36 11.17
C PHE A 367 -19.35 -0.39 12.70
N HIS A 368 -18.81 0.62 13.38
CA HIS A 368 -18.85 0.70 14.86
C HIS A 368 -20.26 1.03 15.38
N GLN A 369 -21.05 1.82 14.66
CA GLN A 369 -22.46 2.04 14.99
C GLN A 369 -23.27 0.73 14.87
N ALA A 370 -23.05 -0.07 13.82
CA ALA A 370 -23.67 -1.36 13.68
C ALA A 370 -23.36 -2.28 14.84
N SER A 371 -22.09 -2.30 15.28
CA SER A 371 -21.66 -3.05 16.47
C SER A 371 -22.34 -2.53 17.75
N ALA A 372 -22.42 -1.21 17.91
CA ALA A 372 -23.09 -0.59 19.06
C ALA A 372 -24.62 -0.91 19.09
N TYR A 373 -25.29 -0.91 17.93
CA TYR A 373 -26.70 -1.34 17.85
C TYR A 373 -26.86 -2.83 18.17
N LEU A 374 -25.90 -3.67 17.79
CA LEU A 374 -25.90 -5.09 18.16
C LEU A 374 -25.78 -5.27 19.69
N ASP A 375 -24.90 -4.49 20.33
CA ASP A 375 -24.77 -4.47 21.81
C ASP A 375 -26.07 -4.05 22.51
N LEU A 376 -26.80 -3.08 21.91
CA LEU A 376 -28.12 -2.63 22.37
C LEU A 376 -29.28 -3.55 22.01
N LYS A 377 -29.00 -4.69 21.32
CA LYS A 377 -30.00 -5.64 20.81
C LYS A 377 -30.93 -5.06 19.74
N ASP A 378 -30.56 -3.97 19.12
CA ASP A 378 -31.27 -3.42 17.95
C ASP A 378 -30.77 -4.09 16.67
N ILE A 379 -31.26 -5.32 16.47
CA ILE A 379 -30.79 -6.20 15.40
C ILE A 379 -31.10 -5.65 14.01
N ASP A 380 -32.22 -4.92 13.85
CA ASP A 380 -32.64 -4.39 12.54
C ASP A 380 -31.73 -3.27 12.07
N ARG A 381 -31.39 -2.31 12.95
CA ARG A 381 -30.43 -1.26 12.60
C ARG A 381 -29.01 -1.80 12.43
N ALA A 382 -28.60 -2.74 13.25
CA ALA A 382 -27.31 -3.41 13.11
C ALA A 382 -27.17 -4.09 11.75
N GLU A 383 -28.16 -4.89 11.33
CA GLU A 383 -28.18 -5.57 10.04
C GLU A 383 -28.11 -4.59 8.87
N THR A 384 -28.91 -3.52 8.92
CA THR A 384 -28.95 -2.49 7.89
C THR A 384 -27.58 -1.83 7.69
N LEU A 385 -26.93 -1.46 8.78
CA LEU A 385 -25.62 -0.79 8.70
C LEU A 385 -24.49 -1.75 8.28
N PHE A 386 -24.45 -3.00 8.79
CA PHE A 386 -23.46 -3.97 8.30
C PHE A 386 -23.62 -4.28 6.81
N ASN A 387 -24.87 -4.37 6.31
CA ASN A 387 -25.11 -4.53 4.87
C ASN A 387 -24.60 -3.31 4.08
N SER A 388 -24.81 -2.09 4.56
CA SER A 388 -24.24 -0.88 3.95
C SER A 388 -22.70 -0.93 3.89
N VAL A 389 -22.05 -1.34 4.98
CA VAL A 389 -20.58 -1.47 5.04
C VAL A 389 -20.06 -2.47 4.02
N ILE A 390 -20.68 -3.67 3.91
CA ILE A 390 -20.22 -4.67 2.94
C ILE A 390 -20.52 -4.28 1.49
N GLN A 391 -21.57 -3.52 1.23
CA GLN A 391 -21.85 -3.02 -0.12
C GLN A 391 -20.82 -2.00 -0.58
N GLU A 392 -20.31 -1.18 0.33
CA GLU A 392 -19.39 -0.09 0.00
C GLU A 392 -17.92 -0.53 0.05
N ALA A 393 -17.54 -1.40 1.00
CA ALA A 393 -16.13 -1.69 1.30
C ALA A 393 -15.89 -3.13 1.80
N ALA A 394 -16.56 -4.12 1.22
CA ALA A 394 -16.54 -5.52 1.67
C ALA A 394 -15.15 -6.08 2.03
N PRO A 395 -14.12 -5.97 1.18
CA PRO A 395 -12.82 -6.59 1.48
C PRO A 395 -12.11 -5.98 2.70
N ALA A 396 -12.41 -4.71 3.01
CA ALA A 396 -11.79 -4.01 4.14
C ALA A 396 -12.43 -4.37 5.50
N TYR A 397 -13.63 -4.95 5.49
CA TYR A 397 -14.41 -5.21 6.72
C TYR A 397 -14.92 -6.66 6.80
N PRO A 398 -14.04 -7.66 6.79
CA PRO A 398 -14.48 -9.07 6.86
C PRO A 398 -15.32 -9.37 8.10
N THR A 399 -15.05 -8.70 9.23
CA THR A 399 -15.81 -8.85 10.48
C THR A 399 -17.28 -8.44 10.32
N ALA A 400 -17.64 -7.58 9.35
CA ALA A 400 -19.04 -7.27 9.06
C ALA A 400 -19.81 -8.52 8.60
N TYR A 401 -19.20 -9.39 7.80
CA TYR A 401 -19.78 -10.68 7.41
C TYR A 401 -19.98 -11.60 8.62
N TYR A 402 -19.01 -11.65 9.54
CA TYR A 402 -19.14 -12.42 10.77
C TYR A 402 -20.32 -11.95 11.62
N ASN A 403 -20.48 -10.63 11.78
CA ASN A 403 -21.61 -10.05 12.53
C ASN A 403 -22.95 -10.30 11.83
N LEU A 404 -23.01 -10.21 10.50
CA LEU A 404 -24.21 -10.61 9.74
C LEU A 404 -24.54 -12.09 9.92
N ALA A 405 -23.55 -12.97 9.94
CA ALA A 405 -23.75 -14.38 10.22
C ALA A 405 -24.38 -14.63 11.61
N ASN A 406 -23.90 -13.90 12.63
CA ASN A 406 -24.46 -13.94 13.98
C ASN A 406 -25.91 -13.44 13.99
N ILE A 407 -26.21 -12.34 13.30
CA ILE A 407 -27.57 -11.79 13.16
C ILE A 407 -28.48 -12.84 12.47
N MET A 408 -28.02 -13.48 11.42
CA MET A 408 -28.79 -14.53 10.74
C MET A 408 -29.05 -15.74 11.64
N SER A 409 -28.07 -16.10 12.49
CA SER A 409 -28.26 -17.13 13.50
C SER A 409 -29.33 -16.75 14.53
N ILE A 410 -29.30 -15.51 15.05
CA ILE A 410 -30.35 -14.98 15.96
C ILE A 410 -31.73 -15.03 15.31
N ARG A 411 -31.83 -14.78 13.99
CA ARG A 411 -33.07 -14.83 13.22
C ARG A 411 -33.49 -16.24 12.79
N ASN A 412 -32.77 -17.27 13.23
CA ASN A 412 -32.99 -18.68 12.86
C ASN A 412 -32.93 -18.91 11.32
N LYS A 413 -31.98 -18.28 10.65
CA LYS A 413 -31.69 -18.43 9.22
C LYS A 413 -30.30 -19.06 9.02
N PRO A 414 -30.13 -20.35 9.25
CA PRO A 414 -28.83 -21.02 9.25
C PRO A 414 -28.16 -21.03 7.86
N ASP A 415 -28.94 -21.06 6.78
CA ASP A 415 -28.48 -20.96 5.40
C ASP A 415 -27.72 -19.64 5.14
N LEU A 416 -28.32 -18.52 5.49
CA LEU A 416 -27.70 -17.20 5.40
C LEU A 416 -26.52 -17.05 6.37
N SER A 417 -26.62 -17.61 7.58
CA SER A 417 -25.52 -17.63 8.54
C SER A 417 -24.29 -18.34 7.95
N HIS A 418 -24.48 -19.52 7.35
CA HIS A 418 -23.40 -20.22 6.67
C HIS A 418 -22.85 -19.45 5.45
N TYR A 419 -23.70 -18.80 4.66
CA TYR A 419 -23.27 -17.95 3.55
C TYR A 419 -22.32 -16.84 4.02
N TYR A 420 -22.72 -16.07 5.04
CA TYR A 420 -21.88 -14.97 5.55
C TYR A 420 -20.61 -15.46 6.27
N LEU A 421 -20.65 -16.59 6.99
CA LEU A 421 -19.44 -17.22 7.52
C LEU A 421 -18.49 -17.64 6.40
N GLY A 422 -19.04 -18.18 5.31
CA GLY A 422 -18.24 -18.52 4.14
C GLY A 422 -17.50 -17.32 3.56
N LEU A 423 -18.17 -16.17 3.44
CA LEU A 423 -17.56 -14.93 2.98
C LEU A 423 -16.51 -14.40 3.97
N PHE A 424 -16.81 -14.42 5.26
CA PHE A 424 -15.84 -14.05 6.30
C PHE A 424 -14.53 -14.84 6.19
N TYR A 425 -14.64 -16.18 6.10
CA TYR A 425 -13.47 -17.05 6.01
C TYR A 425 -12.75 -16.93 4.66
N PHE A 426 -13.47 -16.61 3.58
CA PHE A 426 -12.88 -16.31 2.29
C PHE A 426 -12.00 -15.04 2.36
N GLU A 427 -12.53 -13.92 2.86
CA GLU A 427 -11.81 -12.65 2.99
C GLU A 427 -10.64 -12.73 3.98
N THR A 428 -10.73 -13.58 5.00
CA THR A 428 -9.63 -13.79 5.96
C THR A 428 -8.60 -14.84 5.50
N GLY A 429 -8.78 -15.43 4.31
CA GLY A 429 -7.85 -16.39 3.71
C GLY A 429 -7.93 -17.82 4.29
N ALA A 430 -8.95 -18.12 5.10
CA ALA A 430 -9.19 -19.47 5.63
C ALA A 430 -10.00 -20.32 4.62
N ILE A 431 -9.42 -20.54 3.44
CA ILE A 431 -10.10 -21.05 2.24
C ILE A 431 -10.83 -22.37 2.48
N LYS A 432 -10.24 -23.35 3.18
CA LYS A 432 -10.89 -24.64 3.47
C LYS A 432 -12.16 -24.47 4.30
N THR A 433 -12.12 -23.56 5.29
CA THR A 433 -13.28 -23.26 6.14
C THR A 433 -14.33 -22.50 5.35
N ALA A 434 -13.92 -21.56 4.48
CA ALA A 434 -14.82 -20.86 3.57
C ALA A 434 -15.57 -21.84 2.67
N MET A 435 -14.88 -22.78 2.02
CA MET A 435 -15.51 -23.81 1.19
C MET A 435 -16.53 -24.64 1.97
N THR A 436 -16.19 -25.06 3.20
CA THR A 436 -17.09 -25.84 4.04
C THR A 436 -18.39 -25.08 4.33
N HIS A 437 -18.29 -23.80 4.70
CA HIS A 437 -19.48 -22.99 4.99
C HIS A 437 -20.28 -22.64 3.74
N LEU A 438 -19.65 -22.26 2.63
CA LEU A 438 -20.34 -21.97 1.36
C LEU A 438 -21.06 -23.20 0.81
N THR A 439 -20.41 -24.38 0.83
CA THR A 439 -21.05 -25.63 0.39
C THR A 439 -22.29 -25.95 1.24
N LYS A 440 -22.19 -25.78 2.56
CA LYS A 440 -23.29 -25.99 3.46
C LYS A 440 -24.46 -25.00 3.23
N ALA A 441 -24.12 -23.74 2.93
CA ALA A 441 -25.14 -22.76 2.53
C ALA A 441 -25.88 -23.18 1.28
N LEU A 442 -25.18 -23.70 0.25
CA LEU A 442 -25.78 -24.13 -1.00
C LEU A 442 -26.84 -25.26 -0.87
N GLU A 443 -26.82 -26.03 0.22
CA GLU A 443 -27.81 -27.11 0.46
C GLU A 443 -29.23 -26.57 0.69
N THR A 444 -29.36 -25.38 1.28
CA THR A 444 -30.67 -24.85 1.74
C THR A 444 -30.91 -23.38 1.38
N LEU A 445 -29.97 -22.70 0.78
CA LEU A 445 -30.05 -21.27 0.45
C LEU A 445 -31.12 -21.02 -0.63
N SER A 446 -32.16 -20.28 -0.27
CA SER A 446 -33.28 -19.96 -1.14
C SER A 446 -33.12 -18.63 -1.91
N ASP A 447 -32.26 -17.74 -1.45
CA ASP A 447 -31.93 -16.48 -2.12
C ASP A 447 -31.10 -16.77 -3.38
N THR A 448 -31.65 -16.53 -4.54
CA THR A 448 -31.06 -16.88 -5.84
C THR A 448 -29.72 -16.16 -6.09
N ASP A 449 -29.61 -14.89 -5.72
CA ASP A 449 -28.39 -14.11 -5.97
C ASP A 449 -27.26 -14.59 -5.08
N LYS A 450 -27.54 -14.80 -3.80
CA LYS A 450 -26.55 -15.33 -2.85
C LYS A 450 -26.17 -16.78 -3.17
N PHE A 451 -27.14 -17.59 -3.64
CA PHE A 451 -26.87 -18.94 -4.11
C PHE A 451 -25.91 -18.94 -5.30
N ASN A 452 -26.16 -18.11 -6.32
CA ASN A 452 -25.30 -18.01 -7.49
C ASN A 452 -23.90 -17.51 -7.11
N HIS A 453 -23.81 -16.50 -6.27
CA HIS A 453 -22.53 -16.00 -5.77
C HIS A 453 -21.75 -17.07 -4.97
N ALA A 454 -22.41 -17.78 -4.05
CA ALA A 454 -21.76 -18.86 -3.29
C ALA A 454 -21.26 -19.98 -4.22
N LYS A 455 -22.06 -20.38 -5.23
CA LYS A 455 -21.72 -21.40 -6.21
C LYS A 455 -20.52 -21.00 -7.07
N GLU A 456 -20.47 -19.74 -7.51
CA GLU A 456 -19.33 -19.19 -8.27
C GLU A 456 -18.05 -19.25 -7.44
N LEU A 457 -18.10 -18.78 -6.19
CA LEU A 457 -16.94 -18.82 -5.28
C LEU A 457 -16.48 -20.25 -5.02
N VAL A 458 -17.36 -21.19 -4.71
CA VAL A 458 -17.00 -22.60 -4.51
C VAL A 458 -16.32 -23.16 -5.76
N THR A 459 -16.90 -22.93 -6.94
CA THR A 459 -16.33 -23.41 -8.21
C THR A 459 -14.94 -22.85 -8.47
N LYS A 460 -14.74 -21.56 -8.19
CA LYS A 460 -13.43 -20.90 -8.31
C LYS A 460 -12.40 -21.51 -7.35
N LEU A 461 -12.77 -21.66 -6.09
CA LEU A 461 -11.89 -22.19 -5.04
C LEU A 461 -11.52 -23.67 -5.28
N GLU A 462 -12.45 -24.49 -5.77
CA GLU A 462 -12.17 -25.88 -6.17
C GLU A 462 -11.21 -25.97 -7.36
N LYS A 463 -11.30 -25.01 -8.29
CA LYS A 463 -10.38 -24.96 -9.43
C LYS A 463 -8.97 -24.58 -8.95
N GLU A 464 -8.84 -23.57 -8.10
CA GLU A 464 -7.57 -23.12 -7.54
C GLU A 464 -6.91 -24.23 -6.70
N ASP A 465 -7.65 -24.93 -5.83
CA ASP A 465 -7.13 -26.08 -5.05
C ASP A 465 -6.63 -27.22 -5.95
N ARG A 466 -7.33 -27.51 -7.05
CA ARG A 466 -6.88 -28.53 -8.02
C ARG A 466 -5.60 -28.12 -8.74
N GLU A 467 -5.48 -26.84 -9.12
CA GLU A 467 -4.29 -26.32 -9.79
C GLU A 467 -3.07 -26.31 -8.84
N GLU A 468 -3.26 -25.92 -7.58
CA GLU A 468 -2.19 -25.96 -6.57
C GLU A 468 -1.70 -27.38 -6.29
N ARG A 469 -2.61 -28.35 -6.15
CA ARG A 469 -2.25 -29.77 -5.96
C ARG A 469 -1.48 -30.33 -7.17
N ALA A 470 -1.93 -30.03 -8.38
CA ALA A 470 -1.23 -30.46 -9.60
C ALA A 470 0.18 -29.85 -9.71
N GLU A 471 0.35 -28.60 -9.29
CA GLU A 471 1.66 -27.96 -9.27
C GLU A 471 2.59 -28.56 -8.20
N GLN A 472 2.08 -28.86 -7.01
CA GLN A 472 2.84 -29.55 -5.95
C GLN A 472 3.31 -30.93 -6.38
N GLU A 473 2.42 -31.73 -6.96
CA GLU A 473 2.77 -33.07 -7.50
C GLU A 473 3.85 -32.97 -8.61
N ARG A 474 3.76 -31.94 -9.46
CA ARG A 474 4.76 -31.69 -10.51
C ARG A 474 6.12 -31.32 -9.93
N LYS A 475 6.15 -30.49 -8.88
CA LYS A 475 7.38 -30.12 -8.15
C LYS A 475 8.01 -31.34 -7.47
N GLU A 476 7.22 -32.16 -6.80
CA GLU A 476 7.68 -33.41 -6.17
C GLU A 476 8.23 -34.43 -7.20
N ARG A 477 7.54 -34.61 -8.33
CA ARG A 477 7.97 -35.48 -9.42
C ARG A 477 9.30 -35.01 -10.02
N ASN A 478 9.51 -33.71 -10.15
CA ASN A 478 10.75 -33.16 -10.66
C ASN A 478 11.91 -33.26 -9.64
N SER A 479 11.64 -33.14 -8.35
CA SER A 479 12.66 -33.34 -7.30
C SER A 479 13.11 -34.78 -7.22
N ARG A 480 12.18 -35.77 -7.34
CA ARG A 480 12.50 -37.20 -7.37
C ARG A 480 13.31 -37.67 -8.61
N LYS A 481 13.26 -36.91 -9.71
CA LYS A 481 14.05 -37.17 -10.91
C LYS A 481 15.46 -36.60 -10.86
N LYS A 482 15.76 -35.74 -9.88
CA LYS A 482 17.11 -35.15 -9.68
C LYS A 482 17.96 -35.89 -8.63
N ILE A 483 17.40 -36.89 -7.96
CA ILE A 483 18.06 -37.83 -7.07
C ILE A 483 18.29 -39.13 -7.85
#